data_736fa15834bada45816084a8ea3a377f
#
_entry.id   736fa15834bada45816084a8ea3a377f
#
_cell.length_a   1.000
_cell.length_b   1.000
_cell.length_c   1.000
_cell.angle_alpha   90.00
_cell.angle_beta   90.00
_cell.angle_gamma   90.00
#
_symmetry.space_group_name_H-M   'P 1'
#
loop_
_entity.id
_entity.type
_entity.pdbx_description
1 polymer ?
#
loop_
_entity_poly.entity_id
_entity_poly.type
_entity_poly.pdbx_seq_one_letter_code
_entity_poly.pdbx_strand_id
1 'polypeptide(L)'
;TITSVLPKVGFKNTRYGNQLTLRHALSQSSGLPRHTYSHYIDQNMNYADVVSRLRYVNFVCPPGKCYAYQNVVYSLAGDMIKQKSGMSFESYVGKKVFEPLGMRTASYGLNSYNASPNRASPHIANGNRWVPTAVVSNWYKVAPAAGVNASIVDMSKFLLGQIGRRQDALPLAVLKPIQSRVTKNTPEQNYYGVRKAVDNTAYGLGWRVFDYGRNKNFVHHGGHVKGFRTEMVFNRDLQIGMVFLSNSETRLARDVIFKFLDMHERAQQAARAAKKR
;
A
#
# COMPACT_ATOMS: atom_id res chain seq x y z
N THR A 1 -0.44 -19.46 -10.85
CA THR A 1 -0.96 -18.28 -11.56
C THR A 1 -2.29 -17.82 -10.95
N ILE A 2 -2.75 -16.62 -11.29
CA ILE A 2 -4.04 -16.11 -10.81
C ILE A 2 -5.17 -16.96 -11.40
N THR A 3 -5.15 -17.23 -12.69
CA THR A 3 -6.20 -18.01 -13.37
C THR A 3 -6.29 -19.46 -12.91
N SER A 4 -5.20 -20.06 -12.42
CA SER A 4 -5.24 -21.43 -11.85
C SER A 4 -5.95 -21.50 -10.49
N VAL A 5 -6.02 -20.37 -9.76
CA VAL A 5 -6.72 -20.27 -8.47
C VAL A 5 -8.12 -19.68 -8.65
N LEU A 6 -8.25 -18.74 -9.58
CA LEU A 6 -9.48 -18.01 -9.90
C LEU A 6 -9.88 -18.24 -11.38
N PRO A 7 -10.41 -19.41 -11.74
CA PRO A 7 -10.65 -19.78 -13.14
C PRO A 7 -11.73 -18.92 -13.84
N LYS A 8 -12.56 -18.22 -13.05
CA LYS A 8 -13.58 -17.28 -13.59
C LYS A 8 -13.01 -15.92 -13.99
N VAL A 9 -11.78 -15.57 -13.55
CA VAL A 9 -11.12 -14.33 -13.92
C VAL A 9 -10.50 -14.49 -15.31
N GLY A 10 -11.00 -13.71 -16.27
CA GLY A 10 -10.54 -13.73 -17.65
C GLY A 10 -9.71 -12.49 -18.00
N PHE A 11 -8.77 -12.66 -18.93
CA PHE A 11 -7.97 -11.58 -19.53
C PHE A 11 -8.07 -11.64 -21.04
N LYS A 12 -8.06 -10.47 -21.72
CA LYS A 12 -8.18 -10.39 -23.18
C LYS A 12 -7.09 -11.21 -23.90
N ASN A 13 -5.86 -11.10 -23.46
CA ASN A 13 -4.78 -11.94 -23.94
C ASN A 13 -4.64 -13.14 -23.00
N THR A 14 -5.16 -14.29 -23.40
CA THR A 14 -5.16 -15.53 -22.60
C THR A 14 -3.75 -16.04 -22.30
N ARG A 15 -2.80 -15.91 -23.24
CA ARG A 15 -1.40 -16.29 -23.02
C ARG A 15 -0.79 -15.48 -21.85
N TYR A 16 -0.97 -14.16 -21.83
CA TYR A 16 -0.46 -13.32 -20.74
C TYR A 16 -1.26 -13.54 -19.46
N GLY A 17 -2.57 -13.70 -19.54
CA GLY A 17 -3.42 -14.03 -18.40
C GLY A 17 -2.96 -15.32 -17.69
N ASN A 18 -2.61 -16.35 -18.46
CA ASN A 18 -2.11 -17.62 -17.91
C ASN A 18 -0.69 -17.54 -17.33
N GLN A 19 0.06 -16.50 -17.64
CA GLN A 19 1.38 -16.22 -17.04
C GLN A 19 1.28 -15.31 -15.81
N LEU A 20 0.15 -14.63 -15.61
CA LEU A 20 -0.03 -13.66 -14.53
C LEU A 20 -0.07 -14.35 -13.17
N THR A 21 0.89 -14.03 -12.32
CA THR A 21 1.00 -14.57 -10.96
C THR A 21 0.56 -13.56 -9.91
N LEU A 22 0.28 -14.03 -8.69
CA LEU A 22 0.07 -13.17 -7.53
C LEU A 22 1.27 -12.23 -7.30
N ARG A 23 2.49 -12.72 -7.51
CA ARG A 23 3.70 -11.90 -7.42
C ARG A 23 3.67 -10.72 -8.38
N HIS A 24 3.24 -10.92 -9.64
CA HIS A 24 3.09 -9.84 -10.62
C HIS A 24 2.04 -8.82 -10.20
N ALA A 25 0.91 -9.28 -9.66
CA ALA A 25 -0.13 -8.38 -9.14
C ALA A 25 0.39 -7.53 -7.96
N LEU A 26 1.01 -8.16 -6.96
CA LEU A 26 1.50 -7.48 -5.76
C LEU A 26 2.71 -6.59 -6.03
N SER A 27 3.52 -6.87 -7.05
CA SER A 27 4.66 -6.03 -7.46
C SER A 27 4.31 -4.97 -8.49
N GLN A 28 3.01 -4.77 -8.77
CA GLN A 28 2.53 -3.78 -9.73
C GLN A 28 3.11 -3.97 -11.15
N SER A 29 3.37 -5.23 -11.53
CA SER A 29 3.94 -5.62 -12.82
C SER A 29 3.03 -6.56 -13.62
N SER A 30 1.73 -6.38 -13.49
CA SER A 30 0.72 -7.21 -14.18
C SER A 30 0.81 -7.14 -15.71
N GLY A 31 1.33 -6.05 -16.26
CA GLY A 31 1.33 -5.77 -17.70
C GLY A 31 0.07 -5.08 -18.19
N LEU A 32 -0.92 -4.83 -17.33
CA LEU A 32 -2.11 -4.04 -17.68
C LEU A 32 -1.84 -2.53 -17.52
N PRO A 33 -2.60 -1.65 -18.23
CA PRO A 33 -2.45 -0.20 -18.12
C PRO A 33 -2.63 0.29 -16.68
N ARG A 34 -1.92 1.38 -16.34
CA ARG A 34 -1.99 2.00 -15.01
C ARG A 34 -3.44 2.36 -14.64
N HIS A 35 -3.83 2.11 -13.37
CA HIS A 35 -5.16 2.43 -12.82
C HIS A 35 -6.35 1.87 -13.59
N THR A 36 -6.15 0.75 -14.33
CA THR A 36 -7.24 0.10 -15.06
C THR A 36 -8.45 -0.07 -14.17
N TYR A 37 -9.57 0.53 -14.62
CA TYR A 37 -10.88 0.46 -14.00
C TYR A 37 -11.00 1.00 -12.57
N SER A 38 -10.01 1.74 -12.04
CA SER A 38 -10.15 2.42 -10.75
C SER A 38 -11.32 3.42 -10.74
N HIS A 39 -11.60 4.08 -11.87
CA HIS A 39 -12.75 4.99 -12.01
C HIS A 39 -14.10 4.30 -11.79
N TYR A 40 -14.24 3.01 -12.13
CA TYR A 40 -15.47 2.27 -11.83
C TYR A 40 -15.66 2.03 -10.32
N ILE A 41 -14.57 1.90 -9.57
CA ILE A 41 -14.62 1.88 -8.09
C ILE A 41 -15.11 3.24 -7.59
N ASP A 42 -14.57 4.35 -8.12
CA ASP A 42 -15.04 5.71 -7.78
C ASP A 42 -16.52 5.93 -8.11
N GLN A 43 -17.01 5.32 -9.20
CA GLN A 43 -18.43 5.31 -9.59
C GLN A 43 -19.28 4.30 -8.81
N ASN A 44 -18.72 3.67 -7.77
CA ASN A 44 -19.40 2.72 -6.90
C ASN A 44 -19.88 1.42 -7.60
N MET A 45 -19.28 1.04 -8.76
CA MET A 45 -19.57 -0.22 -9.43
C MET A 45 -19.27 -1.42 -8.53
N ASN A 46 -20.00 -2.50 -8.68
CA ASN A 46 -19.73 -3.74 -7.96
C ASN A 46 -18.35 -4.31 -8.33
N TYR A 47 -17.58 -4.79 -7.34
CA TYR A 47 -16.23 -5.30 -7.56
C TYR A 47 -16.17 -6.48 -8.55
N ALA A 48 -17.10 -7.42 -8.45
CA ALA A 48 -17.16 -8.57 -9.36
C ALA A 48 -17.37 -8.12 -10.81
N ASP A 49 -18.19 -7.09 -11.04
CA ASP A 49 -18.42 -6.52 -12.37
C ASP A 49 -17.16 -5.82 -12.90
N VAL A 50 -16.43 -5.10 -12.03
CA VAL A 50 -15.16 -4.47 -12.40
C VAL A 50 -14.12 -5.53 -12.78
N VAL A 51 -13.99 -6.60 -11.99
CA VAL A 51 -13.08 -7.73 -12.27
C VAL A 51 -13.46 -8.41 -13.59
N SER A 52 -14.75 -8.62 -13.86
CA SER A 52 -15.21 -9.26 -15.09
C SER A 52 -14.79 -8.51 -16.37
N ARG A 53 -14.59 -7.19 -16.27
CA ARG A 53 -14.15 -6.32 -17.36
C ARG A 53 -12.67 -6.46 -17.71
N LEU A 54 -11.84 -7.08 -16.87
CA LEU A 54 -10.42 -7.31 -17.17
C LEU A 54 -10.23 -8.10 -18.49
N ARG A 55 -11.23 -8.89 -18.88
CA ARG A 55 -11.25 -9.62 -20.18
C ARG A 55 -11.24 -8.72 -21.42
N TYR A 56 -11.52 -7.43 -21.27
CA TYR A 56 -11.53 -6.46 -22.37
C TYR A 56 -10.29 -5.58 -22.43
N VAL A 57 -9.40 -5.67 -21.43
CA VAL A 57 -8.22 -4.79 -21.33
C VAL A 57 -7.06 -5.36 -22.12
N ASN A 58 -6.43 -4.52 -22.95
CA ASN A 58 -5.18 -4.86 -23.61
C ASN A 58 -4.02 -4.81 -22.60
N PHE A 59 -3.11 -5.77 -22.69
CA PHE A 59 -1.82 -5.67 -22.02
C PHE A 59 -0.93 -4.65 -22.76
N VAL A 60 -0.20 -3.83 -22.01
CA VAL A 60 0.78 -2.89 -22.54
C VAL A 60 2.19 -3.49 -22.59
N CYS A 61 2.42 -4.55 -21.83
CA CYS A 61 3.63 -5.36 -21.84
C CYS A 61 3.35 -6.77 -21.31
N PRO A 62 4.25 -7.75 -21.49
CA PRO A 62 4.14 -9.05 -20.83
C PRO A 62 4.18 -8.90 -19.30
N PRO A 63 3.50 -9.79 -18.52
CA PRO A 63 3.59 -9.81 -17.06
C PRO A 63 5.04 -9.85 -16.56
N GLY A 64 5.37 -9.02 -15.58
CA GLY A 64 6.72 -8.89 -15.02
C GLY A 64 7.67 -7.97 -15.79
N LYS A 65 7.28 -7.41 -16.93
CA LYS A 65 8.19 -6.63 -17.81
C LYS A 65 8.04 -5.12 -17.68
N CYS A 66 6.97 -4.62 -17.08
CA CYS A 66 6.80 -3.18 -16.85
C CYS A 66 6.07 -2.90 -15.54
N TYR A 67 6.28 -1.72 -15.02
CA TYR A 67 5.59 -1.21 -13.83
C TYR A 67 4.32 -0.46 -14.24
N ALA A 68 3.19 -0.85 -13.67
CA ALA A 68 1.93 -0.12 -13.79
C ALA A 68 1.07 -0.32 -12.53
N TYR A 69 0.90 0.73 -11.74
CA TYR A 69 0.13 0.67 -10.49
C TYR A 69 -1.33 0.30 -10.74
N GLN A 70 -1.82 -0.73 -10.05
CA GLN A 70 -3.13 -1.35 -10.25
C GLN A 70 -3.81 -1.68 -8.92
N ASN A 71 -4.99 -1.13 -8.66
CA ASN A 71 -5.79 -1.47 -7.48
C ASN A 71 -6.65 -2.72 -7.71
N VAL A 72 -7.29 -2.82 -8.88
CA VAL A 72 -8.22 -3.92 -9.18
C VAL A 72 -7.50 -5.27 -9.27
N VAL A 73 -6.42 -5.35 -10.05
CA VAL A 73 -5.65 -6.61 -10.16
C VAL A 73 -4.92 -6.95 -8.85
N TYR A 74 -4.43 -5.95 -8.12
CA TYR A 74 -3.88 -6.14 -6.79
C TYR A 74 -4.91 -6.77 -5.84
N SER A 75 -6.17 -6.36 -5.95
CA SER A 75 -7.26 -6.84 -5.10
C SER A 75 -7.65 -8.31 -5.37
N LEU A 76 -7.26 -8.90 -6.49
CA LEU A 76 -7.40 -10.35 -6.72
C LEU A 76 -6.67 -11.20 -5.66
N ALA A 77 -5.70 -10.61 -4.93
CA ALA A 77 -5.08 -11.24 -3.77
C ALA A 77 -6.12 -11.64 -2.71
N GLY A 78 -7.15 -10.82 -2.50
CA GLY A 78 -8.25 -11.12 -1.57
C GLY A 78 -9.08 -12.31 -2.03
N ASP A 79 -9.41 -12.36 -3.32
CA ASP A 79 -10.15 -13.48 -3.90
C ASP A 79 -9.34 -14.80 -3.81
N MET A 80 -8.03 -14.71 -4.05
CA MET A 80 -7.13 -15.87 -3.91
C MET A 80 -7.05 -16.36 -2.46
N ILE A 81 -6.99 -15.43 -1.49
CA ILE A 81 -7.03 -15.78 -0.06
C ILE A 81 -8.34 -16.47 0.27
N LYS A 82 -9.47 -15.90 -0.15
CA LYS A 82 -10.80 -16.51 0.06
C LYS A 82 -10.88 -17.93 -0.52
N GLN A 83 -10.41 -18.11 -1.75
CA GLN A 83 -10.42 -19.40 -2.44
C GLN A 83 -9.54 -20.45 -1.74
N LYS A 84 -8.41 -20.03 -1.15
CA LYS A 84 -7.45 -20.96 -0.52
C LYS A 84 -7.70 -21.19 0.96
N SER A 85 -8.23 -20.20 1.69
CA SER A 85 -8.43 -20.29 3.15
C SER A 85 -9.88 -20.53 3.56
N GLY A 86 -10.86 -20.33 2.67
CA GLY A 86 -12.28 -20.30 2.98
C GLY A 86 -12.72 -19.05 3.75
N MET A 87 -11.81 -18.15 4.11
CA MET A 87 -12.09 -16.91 4.88
C MET A 87 -12.20 -15.70 3.95
N SER A 88 -13.03 -14.73 4.31
CA SER A 88 -12.94 -13.41 3.65
C SER A 88 -11.56 -12.80 3.88
N PHE A 89 -11.14 -11.89 2.98
CA PHE A 89 -9.86 -11.18 3.11
C PHE A 89 -9.78 -10.43 4.44
N GLU A 90 -10.85 -9.72 4.79
CA GLU A 90 -10.95 -8.91 6.00
C GLU A 90 -10.80 -9.78 7.26
N SER A 91 -11.52 -10.90 7.32
CA SER A 91 -11.42 -11.87 8.42
C SER A 91 -10.02 -12.50 8.50
N TYR A 92 -9.44 -12.81 7.34
CA TYR A 92 -8.10 -13.38 7.27
C TYR A 92 -7.04 -12.41 7.81
N VAL A 93 -7.09 -11.14 7.39
CA VAL A 93 -6.16 -10.11 7.87
C VAL A 93 -6.39 -9.82 9.35
N GLY A 94 -7.66 -9.75 9.80
CA GLY A 94 -7.99 -9.62 11.21
C GLY A 94 -7.26 -10.68 12.04
N LYS A 95 -7.45 -11.95 11.71
CA LYS A 95 -6.89 -13.10 12.43
C LYS A 95 -5.37 -13.26 12.27
N LYS A 96 -4.81 -12.93 11.10
CA LYS A 96 -3.39 -13.22 10.79
C LYS A 96 -2.46 -12.03 10.97
N VAL A 97 -3.02 -10.81 11.05
CA VAL A 97 -2.22 -9.58 11.15
C VAL A 97 -2.67 -8.72 12.34
N PHE A 98 -3.96 -8.34 12.42
CA PHE A 98 -4.40 -7.39 13.43
C PHE A 98 -4.32 -7.98 14.86
N GLU A 99 -4.88 -9.17 15.07
CA GLU A 99 -4.86 -9.84 16.37
C GLU A 99 -3.44 -10.13 16.86
N PRO A 100 -2.54 -10.79 16.08
CA PRO A 100 -1.19 -11.07 16.55
C PRO A 100 -0.36 -9.82 16.83
N LEU A 101 -0.59 -8.73 16.08
CA LEU A 101 0.08 -7.45 16.34
C LEU A 101 -0.57 -6.65 17.47
N GLY A 102 -1.74 -7.06 17.97
CA GLY A 102 -2.51 -6.35 18.99
C GLY A 102 -3.11 -5.04 18.48
N MET A 103 -3.48 -4.96 17.21
CA MET A 103 -4.15 -3.82 16.56
C MET A 103 -5.66 -3.85 16.88
N ARG A 104 -6.01 -3.51 18.11
CA ARG A 104 -7.35 -3.77 18.69
C ARG A 104 -8.46 -2.91 18.11
N THR A 105 -8.15 -1.78 17.48
CA THR A 105 -9.14 -0.87 16.88
C THR A 105 -9.11 -0.91 15.36
N ALA A 106 -8.21 -1.71 14.77
CA ALA A 106 -8.15 -1.89 13.32
C ALA A 106 -9.34 -2.73 12.84
N SER A 107 -9.93 -2.33 11.72
CA SER A 107 -11.06 -3.01 11.10
C SER A 107 -11.13 -2.75 9.60
N TYR A 108 -12.08 -3.39 8.94
CA TYR A 108 -12.44 -3.14 7.55
C TYR A 108 -13.90 -2.70 7.41
N GLY A 109 -14.16 -1.91 6.39
CA GLY A 109 -15.50 -1.59 5.96
C GLY A 109 -16.13 -0.36 6.61
N LEU A 110 -17.12 0.20 5.90
CA LEU A 110 -17.83 1.41 6.31
C LEU A 110 -18.62 1.21 7.60
N ASN A 111 -19.25 0.05 7.77
CA ASN A 111 -20.02 -0.25 8.97
C ASN A 111 -19.15 -0.21 10.24
N SER A 112 -17.98 -0.83 10.19
CA SER A 112 -17.02 -0.81 11.30
C SER A 112 -16.49 0.60 11.58
N TYR A 113 -16.23 1.40 10.52
CA TYR A 113 -15.88 2.80 10.68
C TYR A 113 -16.98 3.58 11.39
N ASN A 114 -18.24 3.43 10.95
CA ASN A 114 -19.38 4.13 11.54
C ASN A 114 -19.68 3.70 12.99
N ALA A 115 -19.44 2.44 13.32
CA ALA A 115 -19.63 1.90 14.67
C ALA A 115 -18.53 2.36 15.66
N SER A 116 -17.40 2.87 15.18
CA SER A 116 -16.33 3.34 16.06
C SER A 116 -16.72 4.64 16.76
N PRO A 117 -16.70 4.70 18.10
CA PRO A 117 -17.01 5.93 18.85
C PRO A 117 -15.89 6.99 18.70
N ASN A 118 -14.67 6.56 18.40
CA ASN A 118 -13.51 7.42 18.21
C ASN A 118 -13.01 7.33 16.76
N ARG A 119 -13.76 7.92 15.83
CA ARG A 119 -13.41 7.99 14.41
C ARG A 119 -13.12 9.44 13.98
N ALA A 120 -12.12 9.61 13.14
CA ALA A 120 -11.80 10.90 12.54
C ALA A 120 -12.76 11.20 11.39
N SER A 121 -13.36 12.39 11.35
CA SER A 121 -14.15 12.86 10.21
C SER A 121 -13.24 13.31 9.08
N PRO A 122 -13.47 12.87 7.82
CA PRO A 122 -12.66 13.27 6.68
C PRO A 122 -12.96 14.71 6.24
N HIS A 123 -11.95 15.41 5.72
CA HIS A 123 -12.07 16.78 5.23
C HIS A 123 -11.47 16.93 3.83
N ILE A 124 -12.16 17.69 2.99
CA ILE A 124 -11.71 18.09 1.65
C ILE A 124 -11.46 19.60 1.61
N ALA A 125 -10.60 20.03 0.70
CA ALA A 125 -10.36 21.46 0.47
C ALA A 125 -11.56 22.08 -0.26
N ASN A 126 -11.99 23.25 0.24
CA ASN A 126 -12.95 24.14 -0.43
C ASN A 126 -12.37 25.56 -0.37
N GLY A 127 -11.71 25.99 -1.43
CA GLY A 127 -10.88 27.19 -1.43
C GLY A 127 -9.79 27.09 -0.37
N ASN A 128 -9.73 28.05 0.54
CA ASN A 128 -8.74 28.10 1.63
C ASN A 128 -9.21 27.44 2.94
N ARG A 129 -10.32 26.71 2.91
CA ARG A 129 -10.90 26.06 4.10
C ARG A 129 -10.96 24.55 3.94
N TRP A 130 -10.88 23.84 5.05
CA TRP A 130 -11.18 22.42 5.13
C TRP A 130 -12.64 22.25 5.52
N VAL A 131 -13.40 21.48 4.74
CA VAL A 131 -14.80 21.18 5.03
C VAL A 131 -15.00 19.68 5.24
N PRO A 132 -15.83 19.27 6.22
CA PRO A 132 -16.13 17.87 6.45
C PRO A 132 -16.76 17.23 5.22
N THR A 133 -16.51 15.95 4.98
CA THR A 133 -17.16 15.15 3.95
C THR A 133 -17.56 13.79 4.53
N ALA A 134 -18.41 13.06 3.83
CA ALA A 134 -18.77 11.72 4.24
C ALA A 134 -17.75 10.68 3.76
N VAL A 135 -17.53 9.65 4.57
CA VAL A 135 -16.86 8.41 4.12
C VAL A 135 -17.84 7.61 3.28
N VAL A 136 -17.42 7.17 2.11
CA VAL A 136 -18.22 6.39 1.17
C VAL A 136 -17.69 4.95 1.05
N SER A 137 -18.56 4.02 0.65
CA SER A 137 -18.24 2.59 0.60
C SER A 137 -17.34 2.17 -0.55
N ASN A 138 -17.11 3.05 -1.52
CA ASN A 138 -16.51 2.73 -2.81
C ASN A 138 -15.20 1.94 -2.70
N TRP A 139 -14.22 2.47 -1.98
CA TRP A 139 -12.90 1.88 -1.85
C TRP A 139 -12.83 0.70 -0.88
N TYR A 140 -13.83 0.51 -0.02
CA TYR A 140 -13.93 -0.71 0.79
C TYR A 140 -14.21 -1.97 -0.04
N LYS A 141 -14.67 -1.82 -1.29
CA LYS A 141 -14.90 -2.94 -2.22
C LYS A 141 -13.61 -3.59 -2.74
N VAL A 142 -12.49 -2.91 -2.62
CA VAL A 142 -11.15 -3.38 -3.02
C VAL A 142 -10.26 -3.53 -1.79
N ALA A 143 -10.72 -4.26 -0.79
CA ALA A 143 -10.13 -4.39 0.53
C ALA A 143 -8.60 -4.66 0.53
N PRO A 144 -8.01 -5.49 -0.36
CA PRO A 144 -6.56 -5.65 -0.45
C PRO A 144 -5.80 -4.40 -0.86
N ALA A 145 -6.41 -3.48 -1.62
CA ALA A 145 -5.78 -2.26 -2.09
C ALA A 145 -6.13 -1.05 -1.22
N ALA A 146 -7.26 -1.09 -0.48
CA ALA A 146 -7.74 0.00 0.37
C ALA A 146 -8.72 -0.54 1.43
N GLY A 147 -9.22 0.33 2.33
CA GLY A 147 -10.36 0.00 3.20
C GLY A 147 -10.02 -0.42 4.62
N VAL A 148 -8.76 -0.31 5.05
CA VAL A 148 -8.40 -0.46 6.47
C VAL A 148 -8.78 0.80 7.23
N ASN A 149 -9.50 0.62 8.34
CA ASN A 149 -9.66 1.62 9.38
C ASN A 149 -8.66 1.30 10.49
N ALA A 150 -7.82 2.24 10.89
CA ALA A 150 -6.83 2.02 11.93
C ALA A 150 -6.47 3.33 12.65
N SER A 151 -6.22 3.23 13.94
CA SER A 151 -5.70 4.34 14.74
C SER A 151 -4.18 4.48 14.58
N ILE A 152 -3.64 5.61 15.03
CA ILE A 152 -2.17 5.80 15.04
C ILE A 152 -1.48 4.76 15.94
N VAL A 153 -2.13 4.31 17.00
CA VAL A 153 -1.63 3.26 17.89
C VAL A 153 -1.56 1.92 17.16
N ASP A 154 -2.59 1.55 16.39
CA ASP A 154 -2.58 0.33 15.59
C ASP A 154 -1.49 0.38 14.51
N MET A 155 -1.40 1.50 13.80
CA MET A 155 -0.39 1.66 12.75
C MET A 155 1.03 1.70 13.29
N SER A 156 1.24 2.18 14.52
CA SER A 156 2.54 2.07 15.21
C SER A 156 2.90 0.62 15.51
N LYS A 157 1.96 -0.21 15.93
CA LYS A 157 2.15 -1.66 16.13
C LYS A 157 2.44 -2.36 14.82
N PHE A 158 1.71 -2.01 13.74
CA PHE A 158 1.99 -2.51 12.41
C PHE A 158 3.41 -2.13 11.94
N LEU A 159 3.82 -0.88 12.16
CA LEU A 159 5.17 -0.40 11.87
C LEU A 159 6.23 -1.22 12.65
N LEU A 160 6.04 -1.46 13.94
CA LEU A 160 6.95 -2.30 14.74
C LEU A 160 7.06 -3.72 14.16
N GLY A 161 5.95 -4.29 13.68
CA GLY A 161 5.95 -5.54 12.93
C GLY A 161 6.80 -5.45 11.66
N GLN A 162 6.60 -4.41 10.84
CA GLN A 162 7.30 -4.23 9.56
C GLN A 162 8.81 -4.02 9.70
N ILE A 163 9.28 -3.38 10.77
CA ILE A 163 10.73 -3.25 11.05
C ILE A 163 11.34 -4.49 11.73
N GLY A 164 10.54 -5.56 11.95
CA GLY A 164 11.00 -6.84 12.47
C GLY A 164 11.07 -6.92 14.00
N ARG A 165 10.42 -6.01 14.74
CA ARG A 165 10.33 -6.02 16.21
C ARG A 165 9.26 -6.99 16.76
N ARG A 166 8.42 -7.55 15.89
CA ARG A 166 7.33 -8.47 16.24
C ARG A 166 7.39 -9.70 15.32
N GLN A 167 8.51 -10.44 15.40
CA GLN A 167 8.74 -11.63 14.58
C GLN A 167 7.82 -12.80 14.97
N ASP A 168 7.26 -12.78 16.16
CA ASP A 168 6.19 -13.65 16.63
C ASP A 168 4.91 -13.51 15.76
N ALA A 169 4.60 -12.30 15.32
CA ALA A 169 3.43 -11.98 14.49
C ALA A 169 3.76 -11.90 12.99
N LEU A 170 4.90 -11.28 12.63
CA LEU A 170 5.38 -11.09 11.26
C LEU A 170 6.83 -11.58 11.12
N PRO A 171 7.04 -12.86 10.77
CA PRO A 171 8.37 -13.44 10.65
C PRO A 171 9.21 -12.77 9.54
N LEU A 172 10.52 -12.67 9.73
CA LEU A 172 11.44 -12.11 8.73
C LEU A 172 11.41 -12.87 7.39
N ALA A 173 11.09 -14.16 7.41
CA ALA A 173 10.90 -14.96 6.21
C ALA A 173 9.76 -14.42 5.32
N VAL A 174 8.75 -13.76 5.90
CA VAL A 174 7.67 -13.07 5.18
C VAL A 174 8.09 -11.66 4.82
N LEU A 175 8.69 -10.91 5.77
CA LEU A 175 9.00 -9.49 5.56
C LEU A 175 10.09 -9.26 4.49
N LYS A 176 11.16 -10.06 4.49
CA LYS A 176 12.27 -9.89 3.54
C LYS A 176 11.82 -9.90 2.07
N PRO A 177 11.08 -10.91 1.57
CA PRO A 177 10.66 -10.94 0.18
C PRO A 177 9.66 -9.85 -0.18
N ILE A 178 8.74 -9.45 0.70
CA ILE A 178 7.76 -8.41 0.39
C ILE A 178 8.36 -7.00 0.34
N GLN A 179 9.43 -6.75 1.11
CA GLN A 179 10.16 -5.49 1.19
C GLN A 179 11.36 -5.44 0.22
N SER A 180 11.58 -6.46 -0.59
CA SER A 180 12.66 -6.51 -1.57
C SER A 180 12.30 -5.76 -2.87
N ARG A 181 13.33 -5.39 -3.65
CA ARG A 181 13.17 -4.73 -4.96
C ARG A 181 12.76 -5.76 -6.02
N VAL A 182 11.47 -5.93 -6.27
CA VAL A 182 10.93 -6.89 -7.24
C VAL A 182 10.83 -6.25 -8.63
N THR A 183 10.12 -5.14 -8.76
CA THR A 183 10.04 -4.35 -10.00
C THR A 183 10.99 -3.18 -9.86
N LYS A 184 12.11 -3.23 -10.60
CA LYS A 184 13.17 -2.23 -10.52
C LYS A 184 12.92 -1.06 -11.49
N ASN A 185 13.63 0.05 -11.26
CA ASN A 185 13.62 1.25 -12.10
C ASN A 185 12.18 1.76 -12.32
N THR A 186 11.39 1.78 -11.26
CA THR A 186 10.04 2.32 -11.33
C THR A 186 10.11 3.85 -11.51
N PRO A 187 9.21 4.48 -12.29
CA PRO A 187 9.18 5.93 -12.46
C PRO A 187 8.62 6.65 -11.21
N GLU A 188 8.94 6.15 -10.03
CA GLU A 188 8.41 6.61 -8.75
C GLU A 188 8.98 7.96 -8.32
N GLN A 189 10.03 8.46 -8.99
CA GLN A 189 10.42 9.86 -8.88
C GLN A 189 9.23 10.80 -9.15
N ASN A 190 8.29 10.39 -10.00
CA ASN A 190 7.04 11.12 -10.23
C ASN A 190 6.12 11.14 -8.99
N TYR A 191 6.17 10.11 -8.15
CA TYR A 191 5.43 10.08 -6.88
C TYR A 191 6.07 11.02 -5.85
N TYR A 192 7.40 10.99 -5.76
CA TYR A 192 8.16 11.76 -4.78
C TYR A 192 8.48 13.19 -5.24
N GLY A 193 8.21 13.52 -6.50
CA GLY A 193 8.74 14.70 -7.15
C GLY A 193 10.24 14.56 -7.47
N VAL A 194 10.80 15.59 -8.10
CA VAL A 194 12.24 15.62 -8.40
C VAL A 194 13.01 15.92 -7.11
N ARG A 195 13.57 14.87 -6.49
CA ARG A 195 14.35 14.97 -5.26
C ARG A 195 15.70 14.28 -5.47
N LYS A 196 16.80 15.03 -5.46
CA LYS A 196 18.16 14.52 -5.68
C LYS A 196 18.59 13.44 -4.68
N ALA A 197 17.99 13.42 -3.48
CA ALA A 197 18.32 12.44 -2.45
C ALA A 197 17.62 11.08 -2.65
N VAL A 198 16.58 11.01 -3.50
CA VAL A 198 15.86 9.76 -3.80
C VAL A 198 16.51 9.07 -4.98
N ASP A 199 16.93 7.82 -4.79
CA ASP A 199 17.58 7.01 -5.82
C ASP A 199 17.12 5.55 -5.76
N ASN A 200 17.47 4.77 -6.80
CA ASN A 200 17.21 3.33 -6.90
C ASN A 200 15.75 2.94 -6.60
N THR A 201 14.80 3.67 -7.14
CA THR A 201 13.37 3.41 -6.90
C THR A 201 12.94 2.07 -7.47
N ALA A 202 12.15 1.33 -6.70
CA ALA A 202 11.62 0.01 -7.03
C ALA A 202 10.27 -0.23 -6.33
N TYR A 203 9.59 -1.30 -6.72
CA TYR A 203 8.41 -1.78 -6.03
C TYR A 203 8.61 -3.23 -5.56
N GLY A 204 8.32 -3.49 -4.30
CA GLY A 204 8.29 -4.81 -3.70
C GLY A 204 6.94 -5.49 -3.87
N LEU A 205 6.48 -6.26 -2.89
CA LEU A 205 5.13 -6.82 -2.88
C LEU A 205 4.24 -5.96 -1.97
N GLY A 206 3.63 -4.92 -2.56
CA GLY A 206 2.81 -3.94 -1.85
C GLY A 206 3.58 -2.76 -1.26
N TRP A 207 4.88 -2.63 -1.51
CA TRP A 207 5.73 -1.57 -0.97
C TRP A 207 6.57 -0.89 -2.05
N ARG A 208 6.72 0.41 -1.97
CA ARG A 208 7.78 1.15 -2.67
C ARG A 208 9.09 0.99 -1.91
N VAL A 209 10.19 0.85 -2.62
CA VAL A 209 11.53 0.72 -2.04
C VAL A 209 12.45 1.70 -2.73
N PHE A 210 13.20 2.50 -1.97
CA PHE A 210 14.12 3.50 -2.50
C PHE A 210 15.32 3.71 -1.58
N ASP A 211 16.35 4.33 -2.12
CA ASP A 211 17.48 4.83 -1.35
C ASP A 211 17.30 6.32 -1.07
N TYR A 212 17.77 6.80 0.08
CA TYR A 212 17.71 8.21 0.44
C TYR A 212 19.05 8.69 1.00
N GLY A 213 19.68 9.62 0.31
CA GLY A 213 21.01 10.09 0.66
C GLY A 213 22.01 8.93 0.72
N ARG A 214 22.61 8.71 1.88
CA ARG A 214 23.56 7.60 2.10
C ARG A 214 22.92 6.30 2.56
N ASN A 215 21.66 6.34 2.93
CA ASN A 215 20.94 5.20 3.51
C ASN A 215 20.19 4.43 2.43
N LYS A 216 20.30 3.11 2.47
CA LYS A 216 19.72 2.19 1.51
C LYS A 216 18.40 1.59 2.04
N ASN A 217 17.55 1.16 1.11
CA ASN A 217 16.39 0.32 1.40
C ASN A 217 15.33 0.93 2.33
N PHE A 218 15.00 2.20 2.16
CA PHE A 218 13.76 2.72 2.74
C PHE A 218 12.56 2.07 2.07
N VAL A 219 11.61 1.66 2.90
CA VAL A 219 10.35 1.04 2.49
C VAL A 219 9.22 2.02 2.79
N HIS A 220 8.34 2.23 1.84
CA HIS A 220 7.32 3.28 1.92
C HIS A 220 6.02 2.86 1.25
N HIS A 221 4.90 3.29 1.80
CA HIS A 221 3.64 3.38 1.08
C HIS A 221 2.77 4.50 1.63
N GLY A 222 2.13 5.25 0.73
CA GLY A 222 1.14 6.26 1.08
C GLY A 222 -0.28 5.78 0.78
N GLY A 223 -1.25 6.36 1.45
CA GLY A 223 -2.67 6.16 1.22
C GLY A 223 -3.39 7.46 0.87
N HIS A 224 -4.35 7.36 -0.04
CA HIS A 224 -5.24 8.44 -0.38
C HIS A 224 -6.63 7.91 -0.70
N VAL A 225 -7.58 8.29 0.10
CA VAL A 225 -9.01 8.21 -0.18
C VAL A 225 -9.63 9.57 0.10
N LYS A 226 -10.84 9.82 -0.39
CA LYS A 226 -11.51 11.11 -0.21
C LYS A 226 -11.49 11.55 1.26
N GLY A 227 -10.86 12.70 1.52
CA GLY A 227 -10.77 13.32 2.83
C GLY A 227 -9.72 12.73 3.79
N PHE A 228 -8.89 11.77 3.35
CA PHE A 228 -7.80 11.20 4.14
C PHE A 228 -6.50 11.11 3.36
N ARG A 229 -5.39 11.33 4.05
CA ARG A 229 -4.02 11.09 3.58
C ARG A 229 -3.24 10.36 4.65
N THR A 230 -2.48 9.35 4.24
CA THR A 230 -1.63 8.59 5.15
C THR A 230 -0.28 8.30 4.50
N GLU A 231 0.77 8.26 5.30
CA GLU A 231 2.11 7.88 4.85
C GLU A 231 2.75 6.98 5.90
N MET A 232 3.46 5.95 5.44
CA MET A 232 4.30 5.12 6.27
C MET A 232 5.65 4.95 5.57
N VAL A 233 6.74 5.31 6.24
CA VAL A 233 8.10 5.08 5.78
C VAL A 233 8.91 4.45 6.89
N PHE A 234 9.76 3.50 6.55
CA PHE A 234 10.64 2.85 7.52
C PHE A 234 11.90 2.27 6.87
N ASN A 235 12.86 1.96 7.71
CA ASN A 235 14.06 1.23 7.34
C ASN A 235 14.36 0.19 8.42
N ARG A 236 14.33 -1.08 8.03
CA ARG A 236 14.52 -2.17 8.96
C ARG A 236 15.97 -2.25 9.48
N ASP A 237 16.95 -1.97 8.64
CA ASP A 237 18.36 -2.08 9.02
C ASP A 237 18.76 -0.96 10.00
N LEU A 238 18.16 0.23 9.83
CA LEU A 238 18.33 1.37 10.73
C LEU A 238 17.38 1.33 11.94
N GLN A 239 16.40 0.44 11.94
CA GLN A 239 15.38 0.31 12.99
C GLN A 239 14.59 1.61 13.25
N ILE A 240 14.31 2.36 12.20
CA ILE A 240 13.53 3.59 12.24
C ILE A 240 12.31 3.51 11.36
N GLY A 241 11.31 4.29 11.68
CA GLY A 241 10.14 4.45 10.85
C GLY A 241 9.20 5.53 11.37
N MET A 242 8.30 5.95 10.49
CA MET A 242 7.30 6.96 10.79
C MET A 242 5.96 6.53 10.16
N VAL A 243 4.89 6.82 10.88
CA VAL A 243 3.51 6.80 10.37
C VAL A 243 2.95 8.20 10.48
N PHE A 244 2.30 8.65 9.42
CA PHE A 244 1.54 9.89 9.38
C PHE A 244 0.11 9.59 8.97
N LEU A 245 -0.86 10.03 9.77
CA LEU A 245 -2.29 9.92 9.48
C LEU A 245 -2.90 11.33 9.48
N SER A 246 -3.68 11.64 8.47
CA SER A 246 -4.42 12.89 8.37
C SER A 246 -5.84 12.64 7.91
N ASN A 247 -6.79 13.28 8.58
CA ASN A 247 -8.19 13.33 8.18
C ASN A 247 -8.49 14.52 7.24
N SER A 248 -7.49 14.91 6.44
CA SER A 248 -7.63 15.90 5.36
C SER A 248 -6.73 15.52 4.18
N GLU A 249 -7.07 15.99 2.98
CA GLU A 249 -6.26 15.81 1.77
C GLU A 249 -5.05 16.76 1.72
N THR A 250 -4.39 16.94 2.86
CA THR A 250 -3.28 17.88 3.02
C THR A 250 -2.10 17.57 2.09
N ARG A 251 -1.49 18.61 1.54
CA ARG A 251 -0.25 18.50 0.76
C ARG A 251 0.96 18.14 1.62
N LEU A 252 0.89 18.35 2.95
CA LEU A 252 1.96 17.98 3.89
C LEU A 252 2.33 16.49 3.80
N ALA A 253 1.36 15.62 3.46
CA ALA A 253 1.61 14.19 3.31
C ALA A 253 2.76 13.88 2.35
N ARG A 254 2.95 14.65 1.28
CA ARG A 254 4.05 14.45 0.33
C ARG A 254 5.42 14.82 0.88
N ASP A 255 5.47 15.73 1.84
CA ASP A 255 6.72 16.29 2.36
C ASP A 255 7.12 15.71 3.71
N VAL A 256 6.16 15.20 4.49
CA VAL A 256 6.39 14.77 5.86
C VAL A 256 7.42 13.62 5.95
N ILE A 257 7.38 12.68 5.00
CA ILE A 257 8.36 11.57 4.97
C ILE A 257 9.78 12.10 4.73
N PHE A 258 9.95 13.08 3.85
CA PHE A 258 11.27 13.65 3.55
C PHE A 258 11.78 14.52 4.68
N LYS A 259 10.92 15.28 5.35
CA LYS A 259 11.29 15.99 6.58
C LYS A 259 11.80 15.04 7.65
N PHE A 260 11.14 13.89 7.83
CA PHE A 260 11.59 12.84 8.74
C PHE A 260 12.95 12.28 8.33
N LEU A 261 13.14 11.95 7.05
CA LEU A 261 14.40 11.41 6.53
C LEU A 261 15.54 12.41 6.64
N ASP A 262 15.31 13.69 6.33
CA ASP A 262 16.30 14.77 6.50
C ASP A 262 16.70 14.96 7.96
N MET A 263 15.74 14.92 8.88
CA MET A 263 16.03 14.99 10.33
C MET A 263 16.92 13.82 10.77
N HIS A 264 16.63 12.61 10.30
CA HIS A 264 17.42 11.43 10.60
C HIS A 264 18.85 11.56 10.05
N GLU A 265 19.02 11.99 8.79
CA GLU A 265 20.35 12.18 8.19
C GLU A 265 21.19 13.23 8.95
N ARG A 266 20.58 14.35 9.33
CA ARG A 266 21.25 15.39 10.15
C ARG A 266 21.69 14.84 11.50
N ALA A 267 20.83 14.07 12.18
CA ALA A 267 21.18 13.43 13.45
C ALA A 267 22.35 12.44 13.29
N GLN A 268 22.36 11.64 12.24
CA GLN A 268 23.48 10.74 11.94
C GLN A 268 24.79 11.50 11.65
N GLN A 269 24.72 12.61 10.91
CA GLN A 269 25.89 13.45 10.61
C GLN A 269 26.46 14.07 11.88
N ALA A 270 25.61 14.61 12.76
CA ALA A 270 26.02 15.18 14.05
C ALA A 270 26.67 14.13 14.94
N ALA A 271 26.09 12.93 15.04
CA ALA A 271 26.66 11.83 15.83
C ALA A 271 28.03 11.36 15.31
N ARG A 272 28.24 11.33 13.99
CA ARG A 272 29.56 11.01 13.40
C ARG A 272 30.59 12.11 13.62
N ALA A 273 30.19 13.37 13.58
CA ALA A 273 31.08 14.50 13.86
C ALA A 273 31.54 14.51 15.32
N ALA A 274 30.65 14.19 16.27
CA ALA A 274 30.95 14.07 17.67
C ALA A 274 31.92 12.91 17.99
N LYS A 275 31.87 11.80 17.27
CA LYS A 275 32.79 10.65 17.43
C LYS A 275 34.18 10.88 16.83
N LYS A 276 34.39 11.90 16.03
CA LYS A 276 35.69 12.24 15.42
C LYS A 276 36.44 13.30 16.22
N ARG A 277 35.84 13.90 17.23
CA ARG A 277 36.43 14.78 18.24
C ARG A 277 36.79 13.97 19.47
#